data_96e6304bfdee9bb3a472d81c1da03757
#
_entry.id   96e6304bfdee9bb3a472d81c1da03757
#
_cell.length_a   1.000
_cell.length_b   1.000
_cell.length_c   1.000
_cell.angle_alpha   90.00
_cell.angle_beta   90.00
_cell.angle_gamma   90.00
#
_symmetry.space_group_name_H-M   'P 1'
#
loop_
_entity.id
_entity.type
_entity.pdbx_description
1 polymer ?
#
loop_
_entity_poly.entity_id
_entity_poly.type
_entity_poly.pdbx_seq_one_letter_code
_entity_poly.pdbx_strand_id
1 'polypeptide(L)'
;SNTSNGSHEDLEWCDIMMTQNISNFGPQFMVTLFEAVKTAGKFIHYDTDDLLTKLYPGHRLFEIYKDRDLAKLTMALYHNANLVTVTQQKFAKRIVEYVAGTLAVIKNAIDFDLPCWNLTKKYRTSKKEPCKIGWVGGIHHEQDVKQVPGLGISVNAKVGPENIRWGFYGRPPVGPEGPDDWQQKVWDEYTRVLVGPQKHKNWAVFQAMPTDRYGSMYVHIDVAIAPLEWNEFNDSKSEIKLM
;
A
#
# COMPACT_ATOMS: atom_id res chain seq x y z
N SER A 1 -21.33 -4.40 -1.39
CA SER A 1 -20.86 -4.89 -2.71
C SER A 1 -20.87 -6.40 -2.66
N ASN A 2 -21.80 -7.01 -3.40
CA ASN A 2 -21.84 -8.46 -3.59
C ASN A 2 -20.60 -8.84 -4.42
N THR A 3 -19.63 -9.46 -3.79
CA THR A 3 -18.62 -10.25 -4.50
C THR A 3 -19.31 -11.53 -4.94
N SER A 4 -19.86 -11.54 -6.15
CA SER A 4 -20.32 -12.77 -6.77
C SER A 4 -19.09 -13.67 -6.97
N ASN A 5 -19.14 -14.88 -6.45
CA ASN A 5 -18.20 -15.94 -6.85
C ASN A 5 -18.53 -16.21 -8.32
N GLY A 6 -17.73 -15.65 -9.25
CA GLY A 6 -17.99 -15.67 -10.69
C GLY A 6 -18.67 -16.95 -11.16
N SER A 7 -19.93 -16.84 -11.48
CA SER A 7 -20.75 -17.96 -11.96
C SER A 7 -20.62 -18.08 -13.47
N HIS A 8 -21.06 -19.20 -14.03
CA HIS A 8 -21.15 -19.37 -15.48
C HIS A 8 -22.04 -18.28 -16.14
N GLU A 9 -23.07 -17.84 -15.43
CA GLU A 9 -23.98 -16.77 -15.85
C GLU A 9 -23.25 -15.41 -15.92
N ASP A 10 -22.32 -15.12 -15.00
CA ASP A 10 -21.50 -13.89 -15.03
C ASP A 10 -20.60 -13.86 -16.26
N LEU A 11 -20.05 -15.02 -16.68
CA LEU A 11 -19.25 -15.13 -17.89
C LEU A 11 -20.09 -14.95 -19.18
N GLU A 12 -21.32 -15.40 -19.20
CA GLU A 12 -22.24 -15.17 -20.33
C GLU A 12 -22.60 -13.69 -20.44
N TRP A 13 -22.82 -13.03 -19.31
CA TRP A 13 -23.26 -11.64 -19.23
C TRP A 13 -22.16 -10.63 -19.54
N CYS A 14 -20.92 -10.84 -19.06
CA CYS A 14 -19.87 -9.85 -19.19
C CYS A 14 -19.15 -9.92 -20.54
N ASP A 15 -18.68 -8.80 -21.05
CA ASP A 15 -17.76 -8.71 -22.20
C ASP A 15 -16.30 -8.61 -21.75
N ILE A 16 -16.07 -8.02 -20.58
CA ILE A 16 -14.77 -7.76 -20.01
C ILE A 16 -14.73 -8.27 -18.57
N MET A 17 -13.77 -9.14 -18.28
CA MET A 17 -13.41 -9.48 -16.90
C MET A 17 -12.25 -8.61 -16.46
N MET A 18 -12.45 -7.80 -15.43
CA MET A 18 -11.37 -7.06 -14.77
C MET A 18 -11.01 -7.74 -13.44
N THR A 19 -9.74 -7.93 -13.20
CA THR A 19 -9.22 -8.45 -11.93
C THR A 19 -8.02 -7.64 -11.47
N GLN A 20 -7.91 -7.48 -10.15
CA GLN A 20 -6.80 -6.79 -9.51
C GLN A 20 -6.17 -7.73 -8.49
N ASN A 21 -4.88 -7.94 -8.59
CA ASN A 21 -4.07 -8.77 -7.71
C ASN A 21 -4.66 -10.16 -7.37
N ILE A 22 -3.80 -11.14 -7.10
CA ILE A 22 -4.20 -12.53 -6.85
C ILE A 22 -4.39 -12.85 -5.36
N SER A 23 -4.33 -11.87 -4.48
CA SER A 23 -4.13 -12.11 -3.04
C SER A 23 -5.23 -12.93 -2.35
N ASN A 24 -6.45 -12.93 -2.89
CA ASN A 24 -7.60 -13.57 -2.23
C ASN A 24 -8.02 -14.92 -2.85
N PHE A 25 -7.47 -15.27 -4.01
CA PHE A 25 -7.80 -16.50 -4.71
C PHE A 25 -6.56 -17.39 -4.84
N GLY A 26 -6.74 -18.69 -4.73
CA GLY A 26 -5.63 -19.61 -4.95
C GLY A 26 -5.10 -19.50 -6.38
N PRO A 27 -3.77 -19.68 -6.58
CA PRO A 27 -3.12 -19.54 -7.87
C PRO A 27 -3.78 -20.35 -8.99
N GLN A 28 -4.10 -21.59 -8.71
CA GLN A 28 -4.72 -22.50 -9.68
C GLN A 28 -6.10 -22.00 -10.12
N PHE A 29 -6.89 -21.45 -9.21
CA PHE A 29 -8.19 -20.86 -9.53
C PHE A 29 -8.07 -19.74 -10.57
N MET A 30 -7.11 -18.84 -10.40
CA MET A 30 -6.92 -17.70 -11.32
C MET A 30 -6.51 -18.15 -12.72
N VAL A 31 -5.64 -19.16 -12.83
CA VAL A 31 -5.28 -19.73 -14.15
C VAL A 31 -6.51 -20.34 -14.83
N THR A 32 -7.24 -21.17 -14.12
CA THR A 32 -8.47 -21.80 -14.63
C THR A 32 -9.52 -20.77 -15.04
N LEU A 33 -9.68 -19.71 -14.24
CA LEU A 33 -10.60 -18.61 -14.56
C LEU A 33 -10.18 -17.88 -15.84
N PHE A 34 -8.88 -17.56 -16.00
CA PHE A 34 -8.40 -16.90 -17.23
C PHE A 34 -8.60 -17.78 -18.46
N GLU A 35 -8.36 -19.08 -18.34
CA GLU A 35 -8.61 -20.03 -19.42
C GLU A 35 -10.10 -20.09 -19.79
N ALA A 36 -10.99 -20.15 -18.81
CA ALA A 36 -12.44 -20.15 -19.03
C ALA A 36 -12.91 -18.87 -19.73
N VAL A 37 -12.44 -17.71 -19.26
CA VAL A 37 -12.77 -16.39 -19.85
C VAL A 37 -12.29 -16.29 -21.29
N LYS A 38 -11.05 -16.74 -21.58
CA LYS A 38 -10.50 -16.81 -22.95
C LYS A 38 -11.31 -17.74 -23.86
N THR A 39 -11.66 -18.91 -23.36
CA THR A 39 -12.47 -19.90 -24.09
C THR A 39 -13.84 -19.34 -24.44
N ALA A 40 -14.41 -18.53 -23.54
CA ALA A 40 -15.67 -17.82 -23.78
C ALA A 40 -15.51 -16.60 -24.72
N GLY A 41 -14.31 -16.34 -25.23
CA GLY A 41 -14.03 -15.22 -26.14
C GLY A 41 -14.12 -13.84 -25.49
N LYS A 42 -14.02 -13.78 -24.18
CA LYS A 42 -14.15 -12.53 -23.40
C LYS A 42 -12.80 -11.83 -23.23
N PHE A 43 -12.84 -10.52 -23.01
CA PHE A 43 -11.67 -9.70 -22.79
C PHE A 43 -11.20 -9.76 -21.34
N ILE A 44 -9.89 -9.91 -21.11
CA ILE A 44 -9.28 -9.95 -19.79
C ILE A 44 -8.47 -8.67 -19.56
N HIS A 45 -8.85 -7.90 -18.55
CA HIS A 45 -8.10 -6.77 -18.04
C HIS A 45 -7.50 -7.13 -16.67
N TYR A 46 -6.17 -7.19 -16.59
CA TYR A 46 -5.45 -7.39 -15.34
C TYR A 46 -4.85 -6.07 -14.86
N ASP A 47 -5.33 -5.57 -13.72
CA ASP A 47 -4.83 -4.35 -13.09
C ASP A 47 -3.89 -4.69 -11.93
N THR A 48 -2.79 -3.96 -11.78
CA THR A 48 -1.86 -4.16 -10.67
C THR A 48 -1.10 -2.88 -10.31
N ASP A 49 -1.04 -2.60 -9.02
CA ASP A 49 -0.39 -1.42 -8.44
C ASP A 49 0.98 -1.74 -7.81
N ASP A 50 1.25 -3.01 -7.51
CA ASP A 50 2.47 -3.48 -6.87
C ASP A 50 3.21 -4.53 -7.71
N LEU A 51 4.54 -4.40 -7.82
CA LEU A 51 5.43 -5.35 -8.52
C LEU A 51 5.66 -6.61 -7.67
N LEU A 52 4.61 -7.40 -7.46
CA LEU A 52 4.64 -8.58 -6.58
C LEU A 52 5.58 -9.69 -7.06
N THR A 53 6.02 -9.66 -8.33
CA THR A 53 7.01 -10.58 -8.89
C THR A 53 8.44 -10.31 -8.40
N LYS A 54 8.68 -9.16 -7.75
CA LYS A 54 9.98 -8.70 -7.25
C LYS A 54 9.97 -8.36 -5.77
N LEU A 55 9.19 -9.12 -5.00
CA LEU A 55 9.24 -9.02 -3.54
C LEU A 55 10.65 -9.38 -3.04
N TYR A 56 11.10 -8.71 -1.99
CA TYR A 56 12.44 -8.84 -1.41
C TYR A 56 12.39 -9.61 -0.08
N PRO A 57 13.49 -10.28 0.31
CA PRO A 57 13.60 -10.91 1.63
C PRO A 57 13.37 -9.88 2.73
N GLY A 58 12.42 -10.10 3.60
CA GLY A 58 12.00 -9.14 4.63
C GLY A 58 10.66 -8.48 4.33
N HIS A 59 10.15 -8.56 3.11
CA HIS A 59 8.75 -8.26 2.85
C HIS A 59 7.88 -9.42 3.37
N ARG A 60 6.81 -9.13 4.09
CA ARG A 60 5.98 -10.15 4.74
C ARG A 60 5.36 -11.19 3.80
N LEU A 61 5.10 -10.81 2.56
CA LEU A 61 4.58 -11.72 1.55
C LEU A 61 5.68 -12.51 0.83
N PHE A 62 6.97 -12.23 1.08
CA PHE A 62 8.08 -12.83 0.33
C PHE A 62 8.06 -14.36 0.39
N GLU A 63 8.00 -14.93 1.57
CA GLU A 63 8.00 -16.39 1.73
C GLU A 63 6.76 -17.04 1.09
N ILE A 64 5.58 -16.42 1.25
CA ILE A 64 4.34 -16.91 0.63
C ILE A 64 4.45 -16.92 -0.90
N TYR A 65 5.02 -15.86 -1.48
CA TYR A 65 5.21 -15.77 -2.93
C TYR A 65 6.24 -16.75 -3.44
N LYS A 66 7.31 -16.96 -2.69
CA LYS A 66 8.37 -17.93 -2.98
C LYS A 66 7.86 -19.37 -2.90
N ASP A 67 7.25 -19.75 -1.77
CA ASP A 67 6.83 -21.11 -1.49
C ASP A 67 5.71 -21.60 -2.43
N ARG A 68 4.84 -20.70 -2.86
CA ARG A 68 3.71 -21.00 -3.75
C ARG A 68 3.98 -20.68 -5.21
N ASP A 69 5.19 -20.28 -5.55
CA ASP A 69 5.60 -19.88 -6.91
C ASP A 69 4.67 -18.80 -7.53
N LEU A 70 4.14 -17.91 -6.67
CA LEU A 70 3.16 -16.89 -7.08
C LEU A 70 3.74 -15.86 -8.02
N ALA A 71 5.05 -15.66 -8.02
CA ALA A 71 5.70 -14.78 -8.98
C ALA A 71 5.56 -15.31 -10.41
N LYS A 72 5.79 -16.62 -10.65
CA LYS A 72 5.60 -17.23 -11.98
C LYS A 72 4.14 -17.20 -12.41
N LEU A 73 3.23 -17.46 -11.47
CA LEU A 73 1.81 -17.35 -11.75
C LEU A 73 1.44 -15.92 -12.18
N THR A 74 1.91 -14.91 -11.45
CA THR A 74 1.64 -13.50 -11.80
C THR A 74 2.17 -13.18 -13.21
N MET A 75 3.35 -13.68 -13.58
CA MET A 75 3.88 -13.54 -14.94
C MET A 75 2.97 -14.23 -15.97
N ALA A 76 2.45 -15.42 -15.66
CA ALA A 76 1.50 -16.12 -16.52
C ALA A 76 0.18 -15.35 -16.68
N LEU A 77 -0.31 -14.67 -15.64
CA LEU A 77 -1.48 -13.80 -15.73
C LEU A 77 -1.20 -12.57 -16.60
N TYR A 78 -0.02 -11.94 -16.48
CA TYR A 78 0.40 -10.87 -17.40
C TYR A 78 0.39 -11.33 -18.85
N HIS A 79 0.93 -12.53 -19.10
CA HIS A 79 1.00 -13.10 -20.45
C HIS A 79 -0.40 -13.38 -21.03
N ASN A 80 -1.32 -13.82 -20.21
CA ASN A 80 -2.65 -14.25 -20.64
C ASN A 80 -3.69 -13.12 -20.70
N ALA A 81 -3.42 -11.96 -20.13
CA ALA A 81 -4.31 -10.81 -20.19
C ALA A 81 -4.27 -10.13 -21.58
N ASN A 82 -5.44 -9.65 -22.02
CA ASN A 82 -5.53 -8.80 -23.22
C ASN A 82 -5.01 -7.38 -22.95
N LEU A 83 -5.24 -6.90 -21.72
CA LEU A 83 -4.75 -5.62 -21.23
C LEU A 83 -4.18 -5.80 -19.82
N VAL A 84 -2.96 -5.31 -19.63
CA VAL A 84 -2.35 -5.16 -18.31
C VAL A 84 -2.20 -3.67 -18.02
N THR A 85 -2.71 -3.21 -16.87
CA THR A 85 -2.50 -1.84 -16.40
C THR A 85 -1.63 -1.81 -15.16
N VAL A 86 -0.71 -0.84 -15.12
CA VAL A 86 0.20 -0.60 -14.00
C VAL A 86 0.25 0.88 -13.67
N THR A 87 0.75 1.21 -12.48
CA THR A 87 0.66 2.57 -11.94
C THR A 87 1.77 3.52 -12.38
N GLN A 88 2.87 3.02 -12.97
CA GLN A 88 3.97 3.87 -13.42
C GLN A 88 4.88 3.23 -14.48
N GLN A 89 5.65 4.09 -15.16
CA GLN A 89 6.53 3.68 -16.26
C GLN A 89 7.66 2.73 -15.84
N LYS A 90 8.23 2.88 -14.66
CA LYS A 90 9.27 1.98 -14.16
C LYS A 90 8.73 0.57 -13.95
N PHE A 91 7.50 0.46 -13.45
CA PHE A 91 6.82 -0.82 -13.32
C PHE A 91 6.58 -1.43 -14.70
N ALA A 92 6.00 -0.68 -15.63
CA ALA A 92 5.77 -1.16 -17.01
C ALA A 92 7.04 -1.71 -17.65
N LYS A 93 8.17 -1.00 -17.54
CA LYS A 93 9.46 -1.44 -18.09
C LYS A 93 9.95 -2.78 -17.53
N ARG A 94 9.59 -3.10 -16.27
CA ARG A 94 10.01 -4.34 -15.62
C ARG A 94 9.18 -5.56 -15.99
N ILE A 95 7.98 -5.34 -16.51
CA ILE A 95 7.07 -6.45 -16.84
C ILE A 95 6.78 -6.59 -18.34
N VAL A 96 7.22 -5.65 -19.17
CA VAL A 96 6.88 -5.61 -20.59
C VAL A 96 7.18 -6.92 -21.32
N GLU A 97 8.26 -7.60 -20.97
CA GLU A 97 8.65 -8.88 -21.58
C GLU A 97 7.70 -10.04 -21.25
N TYR A 98 6.91 -9.92 -20.18
CA TYR A 98 5.92 -10.93 -19.75
C TYR A 98 4.51 -10.66 -20.30
N VAL A 99 4.26 -9.51 -20.91
CA VAL A 99 2.94 -9.11 -21.40
C VAL A 99 2.83 -9.40 -22.90
N ALA A 100 1.96 -10.35 -23.27
CA ALA A 100 1.69 -10.63 -24.67
C ALA A 100 0.63 -9.70 -25.30
N GLY A 101 -0.26 -9.17 -24.46
CA GLY A 101 -1.31 -8.22 -24.88
C GLY A 101 -0.84 -6.76 -24.84
N THR A 102 -1.77 -5.88 -24.55
CA THR A 102 -1.50 -4.44 -24.37
C THR A 102 -1.03 -4.15 -22.96
N LEU A 103 0.04 -3.36 -22.81
CA LEU A 103 0.49 -2.82 -21.55
C LEU A 103 0.26 -1.32 -21.51
N ALA A 104 -0.48 -0.85 -20.49
CA ALA A 104 -0.78 0.56 -20.32
C ALA A 104 -0.40 1.04 -18.92
N VAL A 105 -0.05 2.32 -18.81
CA VAL A 105 0.22 2.97 -17.52
C VAL A 105 -0.95 3.87 -17.16
N ILE A 106 -1.63 3.54 -16.08
CA ILE A 106 -2.68 4.34 -15.48
C ILE A 106 -2.21 4.75 -14.09
N LYS A 107 -1.82 6.02 -13.94
CA LYS A 107 -1.32 6.51 -12.65
C LYS A 107 -2.41 6.47 -11.58
N ASN A 108 -2.04 6.07 -10.37
CA ASN A 108 -2.91 6.29 -9.23
C ASN A 108 -3.22 7.78 -9.10
N ALA A 109 -4.46 8.10 -8.81
CA ALA A 109 -4.93 9.46 -8.66
C ALA A 109 -5.64 9.64 -7.31
N ILE A 110 -5.60 10.85 -6.81
CA ILE A 110 -6.39 11.29 -5.66
C ILE A 110 -7.51 12.17 -6.21
N ASP A 111 -8.74 11.80 -5.87
CA ASP A 111 -9.88 12.67 -6.13
C ASP A 111 -9.94 13.74 -5.03
N PHE A 112 -9.39 14.90 -5.34
CA PHE A 112 -9.36 16.04 -4.42
C PHE A 112 -10.73 16.69 -4.22
N ASP A 113 -11.75 16.32 -5.00
CA ASP A 113 -13.14 16.79 -4.81
C ASP A 113 -13.85 16.01 -3.71
N LEU A 114 -13.30 14.86 -3.30
CA LEU A 114 -13.82 14.14 -2.14
C LEU A 114 -13.69 14.99 -0.87
N PRO A 115 -14.74 15.03 -0.02
CA PRO A 115 -14.73 15.83 1.21
C PRO A 115 -13.56 15.58 2.14
N CYS A 116 -13.00 14.36 2.15
CA CYS A 116 -11.85 14.02 2.99
C CYS A 116 -10.53 14.71 2.55
N TRP A 117 -10.44 15.21 1.31
CA TRP A 117 -9.32 15.98 0.81
C TRP A 117 -9.58 17.47 0.77
N ASN A 118 -10.85 17.88 0.75
CA ASN A 118 -11.27 19.28 0.75
C ASN A 118 -11.31 19.88 2.16
N LEU A 119 -10.46 19.41 3.05
CA LEU A 119 -10.36 19.91 4.39
C LEU A 119 -9.58 21.23 4.35
N THR A 120 -10.24 22.31 4.74
CA THR A 120 -9.56 23.58 5.00
C THR A 120 -8.49 23.32 6.06
N LYS A 121 -7.26 23.18 5.63
CA LYS A 121 -6.13 23.00 6.53
C LYS A 121 -6.12 24.22 7.44
N LYS A 122 -6.44 24.05 8.70
CA LYS A 122 -6.12 25.05 9.70
C LYS A 122 -4.60 25.05 9.79
N TYR A 123 -3.98 25.93 9.03
CA TYR A 123 -2.55 26.18 9.18
C TYR A 123 -2.24 26.43 10.64
N ARG A 124 -1.09 25.97 11.09
CA ARG A 124 -0.54 26.32 12.41
C ARG A 124 -0.83 27.80 12.69
N THR A 125 -1.76 28.04 13.59
CA THR A 125 -2.20 29.40 13.94
C THR A 125 -1.21 30.08 14.86
N SER A 126 -0.26 29.32 15.43
CA SER A 126 0.75 29.83 16.36
C SER A 126 2.08 29.12 16.18
N LYS A 127 3.19 29.90 16.18
CA LYS A 127 4.55 29.38 16.26
C LYS A 127 4.82 28.62 17.59
N LYS A 128 3.91 28.69 18.56
CA LYS A 128 4.00 28.00 19.84
C LYS A 128 3.44 26.57 19.80
N GLU A 129 2.70 26.19 18.74
CA GLU A 129 2.23 24.82 18.60
C GLU A 129 3.36 23.91 18.13
N PRO A 130 3.50 22.70 18.73
CA PRO A 130 4.47 21.72 18.25
C PRO A 130 4.25 21.36 16.79
N CYS A 131 5.34 21.19 16.02
CA CYS A 131 5.29 20.69 14.66
C CYS A 131 4.89 19.21 14.67
N LYS A 132 3.91 18.85 13.86
CA LYS A 132 3.38 17.50 13.75
C LYS A 132 4.03 16.77 12.59
N ILE A 133 4.89 15.81 12.90
CA ILE A 133 5.54 14.95 11.92
C ILE A 133 4.78 13.65 11.86
N GLY A 134 4.30 13.25 10.68
CA GLY A 134 3.48 12.08 10.49
C GLY A 134 4.07 11.06 9.54
N TRP A 135 3.91 9.80 9.87
CA TRP A 135 4.08 8.67 8.96
C TRP A 135 2.72 7.98 8.74
N VAL A 136 2.35 7.82 7.48
CA VAL A 136 1.12 7.15 7.07
C VAL A 136 1.49 5.88 6.31
N GLY A 137 1.15 4.72 6.84
CA GLY A 137 1.49 3.45 6.20
C GLY A 137 0.88 2.24 6.88
N GLY A 138 0.92 1.12 6.19
CA GLY A 138 0.42 -0.15 6.70
C GLY A 138 1.51 -0.99 7.39
N ILE A 139 1.09 -2.17 7.82
CA ILE A 139 1.93 -3.11 8.57
C ILE A 139 3.08 -3.74 7.74
N HIS A 140 3.05 -3.56 6.42
CA HIS A 140 4.05 -4.16 5.51
C HIS A 140 5.28 -3.28 5.25
N HIS A 141 5.42 -2.16 5.98
CA HIS A 141 6.50 -1.18 5.80
C HIS A 141 7.65 -1.32 6.79
N GLU A 142 7.86 -2.51 7.38
CA GLU A 142 8.87 -2.71 8.41
C GLU A 142 10.28 -2.34 7.95
N GLN A 143 10.68 -2.81 6.78
CA GLN A 143 12.02 -2.53 6.24
C GLN A 143 12.15 -1.07 5.79
N ASP A 144 11.06 -0.47 5.30
CA ASP A 144 11.03 0.93 4.92
C ASP A 144 11.29 1.83 6.14
N VAL A 145 10.63 1.55 7.27
CA VAL A 145 10.82 2.28 8.53
C VAL A 145 12.24 2.15 9.06
N LYS A 146 12.88 0.98 8.88
CA LYS A 146 14.26 0.72 9.29
C LYS A 146 15.31 1.52 8.51
N GLN A 147 14.94 2.19 7.41
CA GLN A 147 15.85 3.06 6.66
C GLN A 147 16.20 4.38 7.40
N VAL A 148 15.39 4.76 8.38
CA VAL A 148 15.55 6.00 9.14
C VAL A 148 15.54 5.78 10.66
N PRO A 149 16.43 4.89 11.17
CA PRO A 149 16.43 4.55 12.58
C PRO A 149 16.82 5.76 13.44
N GLY A 150 16.11 5.99 14.52
CA GLY A 150 16.40 7.07 15.44
C GLY A 150 16.15 8.47 14.88
N LEU A 151 15.44 8.61 13.77
CA LEU A 151 15.09 9.92 13.20
C LEU A 151 14.47 10.83 14.24
N GLY A 152 13.52 10.33 15.03
CA GLY A 152 12.86 11.10 16.08
C GLY A 152 13.81 11.52 17.19
N ILE A 153 14.78 10.69 17.56
CA ILE A 153 15.82 11.06 18.54
C ILE A 153 16.65 12.24 18.01
N SER A 154 17.08 12.15 16.75
CA SER A 154 17.89 13.19 16.12
C SER A 154 17.13 14.51 15.98
N VAL A 155 15.86 14.45 15.59
CA VAL A 155 15.02 15.65 15.46
C VAL A 155 14.73 16.26 16.83
N ASN A 156 14.34 15.45 17.82
CA ASN A 156 14.09 15.92 19.19
C ASN A 156 15.33 16.58 19.81
N ALA A 157 16.52 16.03 19.56
CA ALA A 157 17.78 16.61 20.04
C ALA A 157 18.09 17.98 19.43
N LYS A 158 17.69 18.21 18.17
CA LYS A 158 17.95 19.47 17.46
C LYS A 158 16.98 20.59 17.79
N VAL A 159 15.70 20.25 17.97
CA VAL A 159 14.64 21.28 18.06
C VAL A 159 13.88 21.27 19.41
N GLY A 160 14.16 20.32 20.28
CA GLY A 160 13.45 20.10 21.54
C GLY A 160 12.21 19.21 21.37
N PRO A 161 12.02 18.21 22.25
CA PRO A 161 10.89 17.29 22.18
C PRO A 161 9.53 17.96 22.42
N GLU A 162 9.50 19.09 23.12
CA GLU A 162 8.31 19.91 23.37
C GLU A 162 7.78 20.58 22.08
N ASN A 163 8.67 20.78 21.09
CA ASN A 163 8.36 21.45 19.83
C ASN A 163 7.87 20.49 18.74
N ILE A 164 7.87 19.18 19.00
CA ILE A 164 7.51 18.15 18.03
C ILE A 164 6.41 17.24 18.60
N ARG A 165 5.52 16.79 17.71
CA ARG A 165 4.59 15.68 17.92
C ARG A 165 4.72 14.68 16.78
N TRP A 166 4.91 13.41 17.11
CA TRP A 166 4.99 12.33 16.13
C TRP A 166 3.63 11.62 16.04
N GLY A 167 3.13 11.43 14.82
CA GLY A 167 1.91 10.70 14.52
C GLY A 167 2.20 9.51 13.61
N PHE A 168 1.74 8.33 14.01
CA PHE A 168 1.83 7.10 13.23
C PHE A 168 0.43 6.66 12.85
N TYR A 169 0.09 6.68 11.56
CA TYR A 169 -1.26 6.47 11.05
C TYR A 169 -1.31 5.21 10.21
N GLY A 170 -2.34 4.37 10.41
CA GLY A 170 -2.57 3.18 9.62
C GLY A 170 -2.61 1.87 10.41
N ARG A 171 -2.63 1.94 11.75
CA ARG A 171 -2.85 0.73 12.57
C ARG A 171 -4.22 0.15 12.26
N PRO A 172 -4.34 -1.16 11.98
CA PRO A 172 -5.64 -1.80 11.80
C PRO A 172 -6.57 -1.51 12.97
N PRO A 173 -7.90 -1.43 12.75
CA PRO A 173 -8.86 -1.32 13.82
C PRO A 173 -8.69 -2.48 14.81
N VAL A 174 -8.76 -2.17 16.08
CA VAL A 174 -8.71 -3.15 17.17
C VAL A 174 -10.10 -3.79 17.27
N GLY A 175 -10.17 -5.11 17.11
CA GLY A 175 -11.40 -5.87 17.33
C GLY A 175 -11.86 -5.83 18.80
N PRO A 176 -13.07 -6.37 19.10
CA PRO A 176 -13.59 -6.43 20.47
C PRO A 176 -12.67 -7.17 21.45
N GLU A 177 -11.87 -8.09 20.95
CA GLU A 177 -10.92 -8.90 21.75
C GLU A 177 -9.56 -8.23 21.95
N GLY A 178 -9.39 -7.00 21.47
CA GLY A 178 -8.12 -6.27 21.52
C GLY A 178 -7.33 -6.35 20.21
N PRO A 179 -6.16 -5.72 20.15
CA PRO A 179 -5.27 -5.85 19.01
C PRO A 179 -4.67 -7.24 18.97
N ASP A 180 -4.53 -7.83 17.77
CA ASP A 180 -3.71 -9.02 17.63
C ASP A 180 -2.30 -8.74 18.15
N ASP A 181 -1.79 -9.57 19.05
CA ASP A 181 -0.48 -9.39 19.70
C ASP A 181 0.65 -9.11 18.70
N TRP A 182 0.63 -9.77 17.54
CA TRP A 182 1.66 -9.58 16.52
C TRP A 182 1.58 -8.22 15.84
N GLN A 183 0.36 -7.71 15.60
CA GLN A 183 0.15 -6.38 15.02
C GLN A 183 0.64 -5.31 15.98
N GLN A 184 0.32 -5.44 17.26
CA GLN A 184 0.80 -4.52 18.28
C GLN A 184 2.32 -4.50 18.34
N LYS A 185 2.98 -5.68 18.33
CA LYS A 185 4.45 -5.80 18.32
C LYS A 185 5.08 -5.08 17.12
N VAL A 186 4.47 -5.17 15.94
CA VAL A 186 4.98 -4.47 14.74
C VAL A 186 4.88 -2.95 14.91
N TRP A 187 3.77 -2.45 15.42
CA TRP A 187 3.59 -1.01 15.66
C TRP A 187 4.51 -0.48 16.76
N ASP A 188 4.72 -1.27 17.82
CA ASP A 188 5.69 -0.95 18.88
C ASP A 188 7.11 -0.89 18.31
N GLU A 189 7.47 -1.81 17.42
CA GLU A 189 8.75 -1.80 16.73
C GLU A 189 8.91 -0.57 15.83
N TYR A 190 7.90 -0.19 15.05
CA TYR A 190 7.93 1.01 14.22
C TYR A 190 8.16 2.27 15.04
N THR A 191 7.43 2.42 16.14
CA THR A 191 7.60 3.55 17.03
C THR A 191 8.98 3.54 17.67
N ARG A 192 9.46 2.37 18.11
CA ARG A 192 10.79 2.20 18.70
C ARG A 192 11.90 2.56 17.72
N VAL A 193 11.79 2.12 16.46
CA VAL A 193 12.79 2.40 15.42
C VAL A 193 12.82 3.89 15.06
N LEU A 194 11.67 4.51 14.90
CA LEU A 194 11.58 5.90 14.45
C LEU A 194 11.85 6.91 15.57
N VAL A 195 11.25 6.75 16.74
CA VAL A 195 11.34 7.75 17.82
C VAL A 195 12.18 7.29 19.01
N GLY A 196 12.66 6.06 19.01
CA GLY A 196 13.53 5.51 20.04
C GLY A 196 12.82 5.12 21.35
N PRO A 197 13.61 4.72 22.38
CA PRO A 197 13.06 4.38 23.66
C PRO A 197 12.41 5.60 24.31
N GLN A 198 11.22 5.42 24.83
CA GLN A 198 10.21 6.44 25.13
C GLN A 198 10.47 7.24 26.41
N LYS A 199 11.51 8.02 26.42
CA LYS A 199 11.65 9.04 27.49
C LYS A 199 10.69 10.24 27.34
N HIS A 200 10.22 10.49 26.11
CA HIS A 200 9.35 11.63 25.80
C HIS A 200 8.03 11.11 25.21
N LYS A 201 6.92 11.37 25.87
CA LYS A 201 5.55 11.02 25.40
C LYS A 201 5.04 12.00 24.33
N ASN A 202 5.85 12.30 23.31
CA ASN A 202 5.50 13.22 22.23
C ASN A 202 5.08 12.51 20.94
N TRP A 203 4.52 11.31 21.05
CA TRP A 203 4.06 10.51 19.92
C TRP A 203 2.74 9.82 20.19
N ALA A 204 2.02 9.46 19.14
CA ALA A 204 0.78 8.70 19.18
C ALA A 204 0.64 7.80 17.93
N VAL A 205 -0.07 6.67 18.10
CA VAL A 205 -0.46 5.76 17.02
C VAL A 205 -1.96 5.91 16.80
N PHE A 206 -2.34 6.10 15.54
CA PHE A 206 -3.72 6.29 15.10
C PHE A 206 -4.17 5.13 14.22
N GLN A 207 -5.45 4.79 14.30
CA GLN A 207 -6.04 3.76 13.45
C GLN A 207 -6.07 4.20 11.98
N ALA A 208 -6.08 3.20 11.08
CA ALA A 208 -6.35 3.41 9.67
C ALA A 208 -7.76 3.99 9.49
N MET A 209 -7.86 4.92 8.56
CA MET A 209 -9.16 5.46 8.16
C MET A 209 -9.68 4.71 6.93
N PRO A 210 -11.00 4.54 6.80
CA PRO A 210 -11.61 4.07 5.56
C PRO A 210 -11.21 4.96 4.37
N THR A 211 -11.29 4.42 3.17
CA THR A 211 -10.83 5.11 1.94
C THR A 211 -11.50 6.48 1.74
N ASP A 212 -12.79 6.57 2.05
CA ASP A 212 -13.57 7.81 1.99
C ASP A 212 -13.16 8.88 3.01
N ARG A 213 -12.35 8.50 4.01
CA ARG A 213 -11.81 9.39 5.06
C ARG A 213 -10.29 9.41 5.10
N TYR A 214 -9.64 8.71 4.18
CA TYR A 214 -8.18 8.55 4.21
C TYR A 214 -7.44 9.90 4.23
N GLY A 215 -7.89 10.86 3.43
CA GLY A 215 -7.31 12.21 3.38
C GLY A 215 -7.32 12.94 4.71
N SER A 216 -8.29 12.64 5.60
CA SER A 216 -8.40 13.30 6.90
C SER A 216 -7.21 13.06 7.83
N MET A 217 -6.44 12.00 7.62
CA MET A 217 -5.21 11.74 8.39
C MET A 217 -4.16 12.82 8.16
N TYR A 218 -4.08 13.35 6.93
CA TYR A 218 -3.07 14.34 6.55
C TYR A 218 -3.34 15.74 7.10
N VAL A 219 -4.58 16.04 7.52
CA VAL A 219 -4.93 17.34 8.13
C VAL A 219 -4.13 17.60 9.40
N HIS A 220 -3.77 16.54 10.11
CA HIS A 220 -3.04 16.62 11.37
C HIS A 220 -1.53 16.51 11.21
N ILE A 221 -1.01 16.58 9.99
CA ILE A 221 0.40 16.42 9.68
C ILE A 221 0.93 17.73 9.07
N ASP A 222 1.98 18.29 9.65
CA ASP A 222 2.70 19.44 9.10
C ASP A 222 3.83 18.97 8.16
N VAL A 223 4.48 17.83 8.51
CA VAL A 223 5.54 17.20 7.74
C VAL A 223 5.25 15.72 7.63
N ALA A 224 4.98 15.23 6.43
CA ALA A 224 4.87 13.80 6.18
C ALA A 224 6.23 13.19 5.87
N ILE A 225 6.50 11.99 6.42
CA ILE A 225 7.65 11.17 6.05
C ILE A 225 7.18 9.89 5.37
N ALA A 226 7.89 9.48 4.32
CA ALA A 226 7.61 8.25 3.57
C ALA A 226 8.94 7.53 3.23
N PRO A 227 9.64 6.97 4.24
CA PRO A 227 10.84 6.21 3.96
C PRO A 227 10.50 4.99 3.11
N LEU A 228 11.38 4.68 2.17
CA LEU A 228 11.29 3.48 1.33
C LEU A 228 12.66 2.84 1.25
N GLU A 229 12.72 1.53 1.44
CA GLU A 229 13.92 0.77 1.17
C GLU A 229 14.23 0.77 -0.33
N TRP A 230 15.51 0.89 -0.68
CA TRP A 230 15.93 0.89 -2.09
C TRP A 230 15.94 -0.53 -2.65
N ASN A 231 14.90 -0.89 -3.39
CA ASN A 231 14.77 -2.16 -4.11
C ASN A 231 13.82 -2.03 -5.31
N GLU A 232 13.78 -3.05 -6.20
CA GLU A 232 12.96 -3.01 -7.41
C GLU A 232 11.46 -2.91 -7.14
N PHE A 233 10.99 -3.56 -6.07
CA PHE A 233 9.58 -3.51 -5.66
C PHE A 233 9.18 -2.07 -5.29
N ASN A 234 9.93 -1.43 -4.39
CA ASN A 234 9.62 -0.08 -3.93
C ASN A 234 9.86 0.98 -5.02
N ASP A 235 10.87 0.80 -5.89
CA ASP A 235 11.11 1.69 -7.02
C ASP A 235 10.00 1.60 -8.10
N SER A 236 9.14 0.59 -8.01
CA SER A 236 7.96 0.40 -8.87
C SER A 236 6.66 0.88 -8.26
N LYS A 237 6.66 1.33 -7.00
CA LYS A 237 5.47 1.87 -6.33
C LYS A 237 5.05 3.22 -6.90
N SER A 238 3.75 3.48 -6.85
CA SER A 238 3.22 4.79 -7.24
C SER A 238 3.64 5.90 -6.28
N GLU A 239 3.72 7.12 -6.80
CA GLU A 239 4.14 8.32 -6.07
C GLU A 239 2.98 8.96 -5.28
N ILE A 240 1.85 8.26 -5.11
CA ILE A 240 0.62 8.81 -4.53
C ILE A 240 0.80 9.43 -3.14
N LYS A 241 1.80 8.97 -2.37
CA LYS A 241 2.10 9.55 -1.05
C LYS A 241 2.81 10.91 -1.12
N LEU A 242 3.29 11.30 -2.31
CA LEU A 242 3.98 12.57 -2.54
C LEU A 242 3.06 13.64 -3.12
N MET A 243 1.84 13.27 -3.53
CA MET A 243 0.81 14.17 -4.01
C MET A 243 0.09 14.84 -2.85
#